data_9460fb5921df16e117520dc633462a6f
#
_entry.id   9460fb5921df16e117520dc633462a6f
#
_cell.length_a   1.000
_cell.length_b   1.000
_cell.length_c   1.000
_cell.angle_alpha   90.00
_cell.angle_beta   90.00
_cell.angle_gamma   90.00
#
_symmetry.space_group_name_H-M   'P 1'
#
loop_
_entity.id
_entity.type
_entity.pdbx_description
1 polymer ?
#
loop_
_entity_poly.entity_id
_entity_poly.type
_entity_poly.pdbx_seq_one_letter_code
_entity_poly.pdbx_strand_id
1 'polypeptide(L)'
;RLRRYLTMAHFAELNSSNKVLQVVVISNDDVDANGGDKHADAETFVASIVPHSTGGTAWKQTSYNNNFRKQYAGIGATYDASKDKFISPKPFASWSLDSNDDWQAPVTYPSVTEISSNLVLISWDEDNQKWLGKTYTGDDRETITNYQWDATNTQWNEV
;
A
#
# COMPACT_ATOMS: atom_id res chain seq x y z
N ARG A 1 -24.45 3.31 -30.84
CA ARG A 1 -23.86 2.19 -30.04
C ARG A 1 -23.14 2.80 -28.86
N LEU A 2 -23.77 2.75 -27.69
CA LEU A 2 -23.09 3.05 -26.40
C LEU A 2 -21.94 2.05 -26.26
N ARG A 3 -20.69 2.52 -26.23
CA ARG A 3 -19.55 1.73 -25.78
C ARG A 3 -19.80 1.46 -24.29
N ARG A 4 -20.22 0.23 -23.95
CA ARG A 4 -20.10 -0.26 -22.58
C ARG A 4 -18.60 -0.25 -22.26
N TYR A 5 -18.17 0.66 -21.39
CA TYR A 5 -16.87 0.51 -20.75
C TYR A 5 -16.99 -0.75 -19.90
N LEU A 6 -16.22 -1.78 -20.25
CA LEU A 6 -16.08 -2.95 -19.40
C LEU A 6 -15.42 -2.46 -18.10
N THR A 7 -16.22 -2.36 -17.06
CA THR A 7 -15.70 -2.17 -15.71
C THR A 7 -15.18 -3.51 -15.22
N MET A 8 -14.05 -3.50 -14.50
CA MET A 8 -13.31 -4.70 -14.16
C MET A 8 -13.12 -4.77 -12.65
N ALA A 9 -13.42 -5.92 -12.10
CA ALA A 9 -13.15 -6.27 -10.72
C ALA A 9 -11.75 -6.92 -10.59
N HIS A 10 -11.13 -6.76 -9.44
CA HIS A 10 -9.80 -7.29 -9.16
C HIS A 10 -9.86 -8.32 -8.05
N PHE A 11 -9.15 -9.44 -8.22
CA PHE A 11 -9.09 -10.52 -7.23
C PHE A 11 -7.64 -10.85 -6.91
N ALA A 12 -7.30 -10.81 -5.63
CA ALA A 12 -6.01 -11.19 -5.12
C ALA A 12 -5.95 -12.69 -4.85
N GLU A 13 -4.94 -13.37 -5.39
CA GLU A 13 -4.60 -14.73 -4.98
C GLU A 13 -3.83 -14.68 -3.67
N LEU A 14 -4.27 -15.46 -2.69
CA LEU A 14 -3.66 -15.55 -1.37
C LEU A 14 -3.00 -16.91 -1.16
N ASN A 15 -1.83 -16.92 -0.53
CA ASN A 15 -1.24 -18.16 -0.02
C ASN A 15 -1.87 -18.57 1.32
N SER A 16 -1.43 -19.69 1.89
CA SER A 16 -1.91 -20.23 3.18
C SER A 16 -1.69 -19.29 4.38
N SER A 17 -0.82 -18.28 4.25
CA SER A 17 -0.59 -17.22 5.24
C SER A 17 -1.32 -15.92 4.91
N ASN A 18 -2.31 -15.96 4.02
CA ASN A 18 -3.07 -14.81 3.54
C ASN A 18 -2.23 -13.72 2.84
N LYS A 19 -1.05 -14.07 2.34
CA LYS A 19 -0.20 -13.14 1.61
C LYS A 19 -0.58 -13.10 0.13
N VAL A 20 -0.68 -11.91 -0.42
CA VAL A 20 -1.02 -11.67 -1.83
C VAL A 20 0.15 -12.08 -2.74
N LEU A 21 -0.13 -13.00 -3.66
CA LEU A 21 0.84 -13.53 -4.63
C LEU A 21 0.70 -12.86 -5.99
N GLN A 22 -0.53 -12.61 -6.43
CA GLN A 22 -0.87 -11.91 -7.67
C GLN A 22 -2.27 -11.31 -7.58
N VAL A 23 -2.60 -10.45 -8.54
CA VAL A 23 -3.96 -9.93 -8.72
C VAL A 23 -4.39 -10.17 -10.16
N VAL A 24 -5.59 -10.70 -10.34
CA VAL A 24 -6.21 -10.91 -11.65
C VAL A 24 -7.41 -10.00 -11.83
N VAL A 25 -7.83 -9.84 -13.07
CA VAL A 25 -8.95 -8.97 -13.45
C VAL A 25 -10.07 -9.80 -14.03
N ILE A 26 -11.30 -9.57 -13.52
CA ILE A 26 -12.53 -10.29 -13.91
C ILE A 26 -13.57 -9.25 -14.34
N SER A 27 -14.43 -9.60 -15.29
CA SER A 27 -15.55 -8.74 -15.69
C SER A 27 -16.48 -8.46 -14.51
N ASN A 28 -16.92 -7.22 -14.34
CA ASN A 28 -17.95 -6.90 -13.34
C ASN A 28 -19.28 -7.64 -13.59
N ASP A 29 -19.61 -7.89 -14.86
CA ASP A 29 -20.83 -8.64 -15.19
C ASP A 29 -20.78 -10.07 -14.59
N ASP A 30 -19.60 -10.71 -14.58
CA ASP A 30 -19.42 -12.02 -13.95
C ASP A 30 -19.50 -11.95 -12.42
N VAL A 31 -18.96 -10.88 -11.82
CA VAL A 31 -19.03 -10.65 -10.37
C VAL A 31 -20.49 -10.42 -9.95
N ASP A 32 -21.22 -9.57 -10.67
CA ASP A 32 -22.64 -9.28 -10.41
C ASP A 32 -23.51 -10.53 -10.54
N ALA A 33 -23.24 -11.37 -11.53
CA ALA A 33 -23.93 -12.66 -11.72
C ALA A 33 -23.66 -13.66 -10.58
N ASN A 34 -22.60 -13.47 -9.80
CA ASN A 34 -22.19 -14.31 -8.68
C ASN A 34 -22.31 -13.62 -7.31
N GLY A 35 -23.32 -12.76 -7.14
CA GLY A 35 -23.67 -12.15 -5.86
C GLY A 35 -23.10 -10.75 -5.62
N GLY A 36 -22.28 -10.22 -6.52
CA GLY A 36 -21.73 -8.88 -6.44
C GLY A 36 -20.43 -8.77 -5.62
N ASP A 37 -20.04 -7.53 -5.35
CA ASP A 37 -18.78 -7.21 -4.66
C ASP A 37 -18.65 -7.89 -3.29
N LYS A 38 -17.48 -8.46 -3.06
CA LYS A 38 -17.07 -9.18 -1.84
C LYS A 38 -17.86 -10.45 -1.53
N HIS A 39 -18.76 -10.87 -2.41
CA HIS A 39 -19.57 -12.06 -2.18
C HIS A 39 -18.71 -13.33 -2.30
N ALA A 40 -18.99 -14.31 -1.44
CA ALA A 40 -18.29 -15.59 -1.44
C ALA A 40 -18.45 -16.37 -2.75
N ASP A 41 -19.62 -16.26 -3.41
CA ASP A 41 -19.89 -16.92 -4.68
C ASP A 41 -19.04 -16.33 -5.81
N ALA A 42 -18.78 -15.01 -5.82
CA ALA A 42 -17.88 -14.38 -6.77
C ALA A 42 -16.43 -14.88 -6.59
N GLU A 43 -15.98 -15.02 -5.34
CA GLU A 43 -14.65 -15.56 -5.03
C GLU A 43 -14.54 -17.05 -5.42
N THR A 44 -15.61 -17.83 -5.20
CA THR A 44 -15.71 -19.23 -5.64
C THR A 44 -15.74 -19.36 -7.15
N PHE A 45 -16.46 -18.48 -7.84
CA PHE A 45 -16.47 -18.42 -9.30
C PHE A 45 -15.06 -18.18 -9.85
N VAL A 46 -14.33 -17.19 -9.33
CA VAL A 46 -12.96 -16.93 -9.75
C VAL A 46 -12.08 -18.16 -9.52
N ALA A 47 -12.19 -18.82 -8.38
CA ALA A 47 -11.44 -20.04 -8.08
C ALA A 47 -11.75 -21.19 -9.08
N SER A 48 -12.95 -21.20 -9.68
CA SER A 48 -13.35 -22.22 -10.66
C SER A 48 -12.79 -21.98 -12.06
N ILE A 49 -12.49 -20.72 -12.42
CA ILE A 49 -12.04 -20.35 -13.77
C ILE A 49 -10.58 -19.92 -13.84
N VAL A 50 -9.99 -19.50 -12.73
CA VAL A 50 -8.59 -19.06 -12.66
C VAL A 50 -7.79 -20.04 -11.79
N PRO A 51 -6.88 -20.82 -12.35
CA PRO A 51 -6.07 -21.76 -11.58
C PRO A 51 -5.09 -21.02 -10.66
N HIS A 52 -4.79 -21.63 -9.51
CA HIS A 52 -3.75 -21.15 -8.60
C HIS A 52 -2.35 -21.45 -9.17
N SER A 53 -1.89 -20.59 -10.09
CA SER A 53 -0.61 -20.78 -10.80
C SER A 53 0.61 -20.36 -10.00
N THR A 54 0.43 -19.59 -8.92
CA THR A 54 1.51 -19.06 -8.06
C THR A 54 1.58 -19.74 -6.68
N GLY A 55 0.86 -20.85 -6.51
CA GLY A 55 0.86 -21.60 -5.24
C GLY A 55 -0.13 -21.03 -4.21
N GLY A 56 -1.09 -20.28 -4.65
CA GLY A 56 -2.18 -19.76 -3.81
C GLY A 56 -3.20 -20.83 -3.41
N THR A 57 -4.03 -20.49 -2.43
CA THR A 57 -5.06 -21.37 -1.87
C THR A 57 -6.44 -20.73 -1.85
N ALA A 58 -6.54 -19.42 -2.06
CA ALA A 58 -7.78 -18.68 -2.02
C ALA A 58 -7.73 -17.43 -2.92
N TRP A 59 -8.91 -16.96 -3.31
CA TRP A 59 -9.11 -15.68 -3.99
C TRP A 59 -9.89 -14.74 -3.09
N LYS A 60 -9.49 -13.47 -3.05
CA LYS A 60 -10.19 -12.39 -2.35
C LYS A 60 -10.32 -11.18 -3.25
N GLN A 61 -11.54 -10.68 -3.43
CA GLN A 61 -11.75 -9.47 -4.19
C GLN A 61 -11.07 -8.27 -3.52
N THR A 62 -10.43 -7.44 -4.30
CA THR A 62 -9.83 -6.17 -3.89
C THR A 62 -10.38 -5.02 -4.72
N SER A 63 -10.37 -3.81 -4.19
CA SER A 63 -10.84 -2.62 -4.90
C SER A 63 -9.67 -1.80 -5.43
N TYR A 64 -9.62 -1.63 -6.75
CA TYR A 64 -8.61 -0.78 -7.38
C TYR A 64 -8.67 0.69 -6.88
N ASN A 65 -9.87 1.17 -6.58
CA ASN A 65 -10.10 2.54 -6.10
C ASN A 65 -10.24 2.63 -4.57
N ASN A 66 -9.85 1.59 -3.81
CA ASN A 66 -9.92 1.54 -2.35
C ASN A 66 -11.34 1.72 -1.78
N ASN A 67 -12.38 1.29 -2.50
CA ASN A 67 -13.78 1.44 -2.08
C ASN A 67 -14.17 0.49 -0.95
N PHE A 68 -13.45 -0.63 -0.79
CA PHE A 68 -13.65 -1.62 0.27
C PHE A 68 -12.35 -2.34 0.61
N ARG A 69 -12.35 -3.07 1.75
CA ARG A 69 -11.18 -3.81 2.25
C ARG A 69 -9.94 -2.94 2.41
N LYS A 70 -10.15 -1.69 2.84
CA LYS A 70 -9.17 -0.65 3.15
C LYS A 70 -8.42 -0.12 1.91
N GLN A 71 -7.73 -0.99 1.18
CA GLN A 71 -6.84 -0.59 0.09
C GLN A 71 -6.71 -1.66 -0.97
N TYR A 72 -6.20 -1.28 -2.14
CA TYR A 72 -5.85 -2.21 -3.19
C TYR A 72 -4.78 -3.22 -2.72
N ALA A 73 -4.99 -4.49 -3.04
CA ALA A 73 -4.11 -5.58 -2.69
C ALA A 73 -2.90 -5.62 -3.62
N GLY A 74 -1.82 -4.96 -3.26
CA GLY A 74 -0.53 -5.14 -3.95
C GLY A 74 0.11 -6.49 -3.63
N ILE A 75 0.99 -6.98 -4.51
CA ILE A 75 1.79 -8.20 -4.26
C ILE A 75 2.59 -8.01 -2.96
N GLY A 76 2.57 -9.03 -2.10
CA GLY A 76 3.22 -9.01 -0.80
C GLY A 76 2.37 -8.41 0.34
N ALA A 77 1.23 -7.76 0.05
CA ALA A 77 0.27 -7.37 1.07
C ALA A 77 -0.30 -8.59 1.79
N THR A 78 -0.86 -8.40 2.97
CA THR A 78 -1.51 -9.45 3.75
C THR A 78 -3.01 -9.14 3.89
N TYR A 79 -3.85 -10.14 3.73
CA TYR A 79 -5.27 -10.02 4.02
C TYR A 79 -5.54 -10.41 5.48
N ASP A 80 -6.03 -9.46 6.27
CA ASP A 80 -6.53 -9.70 7.63
C ASP A 80 -7.99 -10.12 7.56
N ALA A 81 -8.26 -11.41 7.73
CA ALA A 81 -9.60 -11.96 7.64
C ALA A 81 -10.51 -11.53 8.80
N SER A 82 -9.94 -11.20 9.97
CA SER A 82 -10.70 -10.76 11.13
C SER A 82 -11.25 -9.34 10.97
N LYS A 83 -10.55 -8.52 10.22
CA LYS A 83 -10.90 -7.12 9.96
C LYS A 83 -11.47 -6.90 8.54
N ASP A 84 -11.46 -7.92 7.69
CA ASP A 84 -11.79 -7.86 6.26
C ASP A 84 -11.02 -6.72 5.54
N LYS A 85 -9.69 -6.71 5.69
CA LYS A 85 -8.81 -5.64 5.16
C LYS A 85 -7.55 -6.20 4.51
N PHE A 86 -7.05 -5.49 3.50
CA PHE A 86 -5.69 -5.66 3.01
C PHE A 86 -4.75 -4.68 3.72
N ILE A 87 -3.60 -5.16 4.13
CA ILE A 87 -2.56 -4.40 4.81
C ILE A 87 -1.29 -4.50 3.99
N SER A 88 -0.68 -3.35 3.68
CA SER A 88 0.58 -3.28 2.92
C SER A 88 1.70 -4.03 3.65
N PRO A 89 2.72 -4.50 2.93
CA PRO A 89 3.90 -5.05 3.56
C PRO A 89 4.49 -4.08 4.58
N LYS A 90 5.02 -4.62 5.69
CA LYS A 90 5.71 -3.82 6.71
C LYS A 90 6.93 -3.15 6.07
N PRO A 91 7.03 -1.81 6.05
CA PRO A 91 8.12 -1.13 5.34
C PRO A 91 9.46 -1.26 6.05
N PHE A 92 9.46 -1.24 7.39
CA PHE A 92 10.66 -1.32 8.22
C PHE A 92 10.38 -2.10 9.50
N ALA A 93 11.41 -2.76 10.06
CA ALA A 93 11.26 -3.62 11.22
C ALA A 93 10.77 -2.88 12.47
N SER A 94 11.15 -1.60 12.65
CA SER A 94 10.76 -0.77 13.77
C SER A 94 9.32 -0.24 13.71
N TRP A 95 8.69 -0.24 12.51
CA TRP A 95 7.36 0.34 12.34
C TRP A 95 6.26 -0.55 12.94
N SER A 96 5.17 0.07 13.37
CA SER A 96 3.98 -0.61 13.92
C SER A 96 2.70 -0.07 13.26
N LEU A 97 1.63 -0.86 13.30
CA LEU A 97 0.32 -0.43 12.83
C LEU A 97 -0.36 0.45 13.89
N ASP A 98 -0.97 1.54 13.44
CA ASP A 98 -1.85 2.36 14.26
C ASP A 98 -3.27 1.78 14.33
N SER A 99 -4.19 2.52 14.96
CA SER A 99 -5.61 2.12 15.10
C SER A 99 -6.36 2.01 13.77
N ASN A 100 -5.83 2.60 12.70
CA ASN A 100 -6.39 2.53 11.35
C ASN A 100 -5.75 1.42 10.51
N ASP A 101 -4.83 0.65 11.09
CA ASP A 101 -3.99 -0.32 10.40
C ASP A 101 -3.08 0.32 9.32
N ASP A 102 -2.58 1.54 9.60
CA ASP A 102 -1.55 2.21 8.82
C ASP A 102 -0.19 2.10 9.50
N TRP A 103 0.85 1.81 8.71
CA TRP A 103 2.20 1.67 9.23
C TRP A 103 2.76 3.03 9.69
N GLN A 104 3.26 3.07 10.93
CA GLN A 104 3.83 4.25 11.54
C GLN A 104 5.25 3.99 12.02
N ALA A 105 6.15 4.92 11.73
CA ALA A 105 7.48 4.94 12.33
C ALA A 105 7.38 5.23 13.85
N PRO A 106 8.34 4.78 14.66
CA PRO A 106 8.40 5.11 16.09
C PRO A 106 8.59 6.63 16.34
N VAL A 107 9.07 7.36 15.35
CA VAL A 107 9.19 8.83 15.37
C VAL A 107 8.21 9.42 14.38
N THR A 108 7.40 10.38 14.83
CA THR A 108 6.40 11.06 13.99
C THR A 108 7.05 11.66 12.74
N TYR A 109 6.36 11.50 11.59
CA TYR A 109 6.82 12.03 10.32
C TYR A 109 7.02 13.55 10.39
N PRO A 110 8.12 14.08 9.81
CA PRO A 110 8.42 15.50 9.83
C PRO A 110 7.30 16.36 9.26
N SER A 111 6.88 17.37 10.02
CA SER A 111 5.86 18.34 9.59
C SER A 111 6.42 19.45 8.69
N VAL A 112 7.74 19.64 8.67
CA VAL A 112 8.42 20.63 7.85
C VAL A 112 8.94 19.94 6.60
N THR A 113 8.36 20.26 5.45
CA THR A 113 8.66 19.62 4.16
C THR A 113 9.50 20.51 3.22
N GLU A 114 9.80 21.73 3.64
CA GLU A 114 10.60 22.69 2.88
C GLU A 114 11.58 23.42 3.78
N ILE A 115 12.78 23.68 3.28
CA ILE A 115 13.81 24.51 3.91
C ILE A 115 14.25 25.56 2.88
N SER A 116 14.13 26.85 3.23
CA SER A 116 14.48 27.97 2.33
C SER A 116 13.88 27.81 0.91
N SER A 117 12.60 27.46 0.85
CA SER A 117 11.84 27.20 -0.40
C SER A 117 12.35 26.01 -1.22
N ASN A 118 13.17 25.15 -0.67
CA ASN A 118 13.59 23.91 -1.29
C ASN A 118 12.87 22.74 -0.63
N LEU A 119 12.29 21.87 -1.46
CA LEU A 119 11.63 20.64 -0.98
C LEU A 119 12.65 19.73 -0.31
N VAL A 120 12.32 19.22 0.87
CA VAL A 120 13.09 18.22 1.58
C VAL A 120 12.69 16.83 1.11
N LEU A 121 13.61 16.07 0.53
CA LEU A 121 13.43 14.65 0.29
C LEU A 121 13.65 13.89 1.58
N ILE A 122 12.56 13.35 2.14
CA ILE A 122 12.53 12.72 3.45
C ILE A 122 12.66 11.21 3.30
N SER A 123 13.51 10.59 4.10
CA SER A 123 13.71 9.14 4.18
C SER A 123 13.86 8.68 5.63
N TRP A 124 13.51 7.41 5.88
CA TRP A 124 13.69 6.78 7.18
C TRP A 124 15.04 6.05 7.25
N ASP A 125 15.79 6.30 8.30
CA ASP A 125 16.99 5.55 8.67
C ASP A 125 16.63 4.54 9.76
N GLU A 126 16.50 3.28 9.35
CA GLU A 126 16.07 2.19 10.24
C GLU A 126 17.11 1.88 11.32
N ASP A 127 18.39 1.94 10.99
CA ASP A 127 19.46 1.58 11.92
C ASP A 127 19.52 2.56 13.09
N ASN A 128 19.30 3.84 12.83
CA ASN A 128 19.32 4.89 13.85
C ASN A 128 17.92 5.33 14.29
N GLN A 129 16.86 4.80 13.67
CA GLN A 129 15.45 5.14 13.93
C GLN A 129 15.18 6.65 13.88
N LYS A 130 15.53 7.28 12.78
CA LYS A 130 15.41 8.74 12.56
C LYS A 130 14.95 9.06 11.15
N TRP A 131 14.34 10.23 11.01
CA TRP A 131 14.08 10.81 9.70
C TRP A 131 15.30 11.60 9.23
N LEU A 132 15.73 11.33 8.02
CA LEU A 132 16.76 12.05 7.29
C LEU A 132 16.13 12.88 6.19
N GLY A 133 16.71 14.04 5.91
CA GLY A 133 16.28 14.94 4.85
C GLY A 133 17.43 15.31 3.93
N LYS A 134 17.10 15.58 2.66
CA LYS A 134 18.03 16.15 1.70
C LYS A 134 17.35 17.27 0.94
N THR A 135 18.07 18.38 0.76
CA THR A 135 17.68 19.41 -0.21
C THR A 135 18.69 19.46 -1.35
N TYR A 136 18.21 19.87 -2.50
CA TYR A 136 19.01 20.07 -3.70
C TYR A 136 18.87 21.52 -4.12
N THR A 137 19.99 22.23 -4.21
CA THR A 137 20.07 23.64 -4.57
C THR A 137 21.06 23.86 -5.71
N GLY A 138 21.05 25.07 -6.29
CA GLY A 138 21.81 25.40 -7.49
C GLY A 138 21.02 25.16 -8.79
N ASP A 139 21.46 25.79 -9.86
CA ASP A 139 20.76 25.75 -11.15
C ASP A 139 20.65 24.32 -11.72
N ASP A 140 21.64 23.49 -11.47
CA ASP A 140 21.70 22.08 -11.89
C ASP A 140 21.34 21.09 -10.77
N ARG A 141 20.87 21.56 -9.60
CA ARG A 141 20.63 20.77 -8.40
C ARG A 141 21.87 19.99 -7.92
N GLU A 142 23.03 20.54 -8.09
CA GLU A 142 24.30 19.91 -7.77
C GLU A 142 24.68 20.01 -6.30
N THR A 143 24.18 21.04 -5.60
CA THR A 143 24.47 21.22 -4.18
C THR A 143 23.47 20.42 -3.34
N ILE A 144 23.99 19.44 -2.60
CA ILE A 144 23.20 18.58 -1.70
C ILE A 144 23.51 18.99 -0.27
N THR A 145 22.47 19.33 0.49
CA THR A 145 22.56 19.53 1.94
C THR A 145 21.80 18.43 2.66
N ASN A 146 22.44 17.81 3.64
CA ASN A 146 21.86 16.73 4.42
C ASN A 146 21.37 17.25 5.77
N TYR A 147 20.27 16.67 6.25
CA TYR A 147 19.61 17.06 7.49
C TYR A 147 19.17 15.84 8.29
N GLN A 148 19.09 16.01 9.60
CA GLN A 148 18.45 15.09 10.51
C GLN A 148 17.26 15.78 11.19
N TRP A 149 16.13 15.07 11.29
CA TRP A 149 14.95 15.59 11.97
C TRP A 149 15.12 15.59 13.49
N ASP A 150 14.86 16.73 14.10
CA ASP A 150 14.72 16.90 15.55
C ASP A 150 13.22 16.93 15.89
N ALA A 151 12.70 15.79 16.34
CA ALA A 151 11.28 15.67 16.66
C ALA A 151 10.87 16.48 17.91
N THR A 152 11.81 16.77 18.80
CA THR A 152 11.57 17.55 20.02
C THR A 152 11.34 19.01 19.70
N ASN A 153 12.19 19.58 18.84
CA ASN A 153 12.12 20.98 18.44
C ASN A 153 11.37 21.19 17.12
N THR A 154 10.88 20.10 16.49
CA THR A 154 10.16 20.14 15.21
C THR A 154 10.90 20.90 14.11
N GLN A 155 12.18 20.62 13.95
CA GLN A 155 13.05 21.27 12.98
C GLN A 155 14.03 20.31 12.32
N TRP A 156 14.58 20.72 11.18
CA TRP A 156 15.70 20.05 10.53
C TRP A 156 17.03 20.65 11.01
N ASN A 157 17.95 19.81 11.45
CA ASN A 157 19.32 20.17 11.77
C ASN A 157 20.23 19.68 10.64
N GLU A 158 21.03 20.57 10.07
CA GLU A 158 22.04 20.25 9.07
C GLU A 158 23.14 19.35 9.66
N VAL A 159 23.60 18.34 8.90
CA VAL A 159 24.57 17.33 9.32
C VAL A 159 25.63 17.06 8.24
#